data_a95fedfa9ccd09ac3adad073f99e53cd
#
_entry.id   a95fedfa9ccd09ac3adad073f99e53cd
#
_cell.length_a   1.000
_cell.length_b   1.000
_cell.length_c   1.000
_cell.angle_alpha   90.00
_cell.angle_beta   90.00
_cell.angle_gamma   90.00
#
_symmetry.space_group_name_H-M   'P 1'
#
loop_
_entity.id
_entity.type
_entity.pdbx_description
1 polymer ?
#
loop_
_entity_poly.entity_id
_entity_poly.type
_entity_poly.pdbx_seq_one_letter_code
_entity_poly.pdbx_strand_id
1 'polypeptide(L)'
;MTDNKELIGQYCRQFNMSGIPASLNQLLLDAESSAMGYLDYTSKLLGIEAAYREQNDVRKRLKAAQLPATSDLGIYDHSLDNGLPKARLNQLRELTWLDQVYNIMLMGPSGTGKTFLAAGLCADAVKKGYKAYFRTMDELINMLKMKDFTKTAKADYKRLSRASLIVIDDIMLFPIEKSQAVNLFNFINQLYEKTSFIITTNKKPTEWAVMLDDEVLATALLDRFLYHCEIINLSGKSYRLENRKTIF
;
A
#
# COMPACT_ATOMS: atom_id res chain seq x y z
N MET A 1 -11.35 -37.41 -27.04
CA MET A 1 -11.08 -36.01 -26.66
C MET A 1 -11.34 -35.73 -25.19
N THR A 2 -12.33 -36.33 -24.54
CA THR A 2 -12.63 -36.10 -23.09
C THR A 2 -11.48 -36.56 -22.18
N ASP A 3 -10.84 -37.66 -22.49
CA ASP A 3 -9.73 -38.24 -21.71
C ASP A 3 -8.50 -37.28 -21.60
N ASN A 4 -8.10 -36.66 -22.69
CA ASN A 4 -6.93 -35.76 -22.69
C ASN A 4 -7.17 -34.46 -21.91
N LYS A 5 -8.40 -33.95 -21.90
CA LYS A 5 -8.73 -32.72 -21.08
C LYS A 5 -8.70 -33.05 -19.60
N GLU A 6 -9.19 -34.22 -19.20
CA GLU A 6 -9.13 -34.66 -17.80
C GLU A 6 -7.68 -34.87 -17.36
N LEU A 7 -6.85 -35.47 -18.22
CA LEU A 7 -5.43 -35.67 -17.97
C LEU A 7 -4.67 -34.34 -17.83
N ILE A 8 -4.94 -33.36 -18.70
CA ILE A 8 -4.39 -32.01 -18.59
C ILE A 8 -4.81 -31.38 -17.24
N GLY A 9 -6.07 -31.53 -16.85
CA GLY A 9 -6.55 -31.05 -15.54
C GLY A 9 -5.85 -31.72 -14.36
N GLN A 10 -5.50 -33.03 -14.46
CA GLN A 10 -4.71 -33.74 -13.45
C GLN A 10 -3.27 -33.15 -13.35
N TYR A 11 -2.60 -32.99 -14.49
CA TYR A 11 -1.26 -32.38 -14.52
C TYR A 11 -1.27 -30.96 -14.01
N CYS A 12 -2.27 -30.14 -14.37
CA CYS A 12 -2.41 -28.79 -13.84
C CYS A 12 -2.51 -28.78 -12.31
N ARG A 13 -3.25 -29.71 -11.71
CA ARG A 13 -3.31 -29.85 -10.24
C ARG A 13 -1.95 -30.28 -9.66
N GLN A 14 -1.31 -31.27 -10.27
CA GLN A 14 -0.01 -31.78 -9.81
C GLN A 14 1.08 -30.70 -9.83
N PHE A 15 1.09 -29.85 -10.87
CA PHE A 15 2.08 -28.77 -11.04
C PHE A 15 1.64 -27.42 -10.48
N ASN A 16 0.49 -27.36 -9.77
CA ASN A 16 -0.09 -26.14 -9.23
C ASN A 16 -0.32 -25.05 -10.30
N MET A 17 -0.77 -25.44 -11.48
CA MET A 17 -1.15 -24.56 -12.59
C MET A 17 -2.67 -24.33 -12.55
N SER A 18 -3.11 -23.29 -11.83
CA SER A 18 -4.54 -23.05 -11.62
C SER A 18 -5.17 -22.13 -12.67
N GLY A 19 -4.38 -21.38 -13.42
CA GLY A 19 -4.85 -20.49 -14.48
C GLY A 19 -5.29 -21.21 -15.75
N ILE A 20 -4.56 -22.26 -16.13
CA ILE A 20 -4.80 -23.01 -17.38
C ILE A 20 -6.20 -23.66 -17.44
N PRO A 21 -6.69 -24.40 -16.42
CA PRO A 21 -7.96 -25.12 -16.52
C PRO A 21 -9.15 -24.22 -16.83
N ALA A 22 -9.16 -23.00 -16.30
CA ALA A 22 -10.26 -22.04 -16.49
C ALA A 22 -10.35 -21.52 -17.93
N SER A 23 -9.22 -21.41 -18.62
CA SER A 23 -9.12 -20.77 -19.95
C SER A 23 -8.87 -21.78 -21.08
N LEU A 24 -8.62 -23.05 -20.77
CA LEU A 24 -8.21 -24.07 -21.75
C LEU A 24 -9.19 -24.21 -22.90
N ASN A 25 -10.49 -24.28 -22.61
CA ASN A 25 -11.50 -24.49 -23.66
C ASN A 25 -11.54 -23.33 -24.66
N GLN A 26 -11.47 -22.08 -24.15
CA GLN A 26 -11.44 -20.89 -25.00
C GLN A 26 -10.18 -20.86 -25.84
N LEU A 27 -9.02 -21.15 -25.25
CA LEU A 27 -7.75 -21.20 -26.00
C LEU A 27 -7.74 -22.23 -27.10
N LEU A 28 -8.38 -23.43 -26.90
CA LEU A 28 -8.50 -24.43 -27.92
C LEU A 28 -9.37 -23.95 -29.10
N LEU A 29 -10.51 -23.33 -28.81
CA LEU A 29 -11.38 -22.75 -29.85
C LEU A 29 -10.65 -21.66 -30.67
N ASP A 30 -9.94 -20.77 -29.97
CA ASP A 30 -9.16 -19.70 -30.60
C ASP A 30 -8.04 -20.30 -31.49
N ALA A 31 -7.37 -21.34 -31.03
CA ALA A 31 -6.31 -22.02 -31.77
C ALA A 31 -6.83 -22.70 -33.05
N GLU A 32 -7.96 -23.36 -32.96
CA GLU A 32 -8.62 -24.01 -34.11
C GLU A 32 -9.07 -22.95 -35.15
N SER A 33 -9.70 -21.85 -34.68
CA SER A 33 -10.24 -20.82 -35.59
C SER A 33 -9.14 -20.02 -36.29
N SER A 34 -7.98 -19.81 -35.64
CA SER A 34 -6.86 -19.01 -36.17
C SER A 34 -5.75 -19.88 -36.81
N ALA A 35 -5.92 -21.19 -36.95
CA ALA A 35 -4.88 -22.11 -37.39
C ALA A 35 -3.53 -21.90 -36.70
N MET A 36 -3.56 -21.75 -35.36
CA MET A 36 -2.42 -21.38 -34.54
C MET A 36 -1.32 -22.46 -34.58
N GLY A 37 -0.07 -22.04 -34.75
CA GLY A 37 1.09 -22.93 -34.67
C GLY A 37 1.29 -23.49 -33.26
N TYR A 38 1.94 -24.67 -33.14
CA TYR A 38 2.16 -25.31 -31.85
C TYR A 38 2.98 -24.47 -30.88
N LEU A 39 3.96 -23.70 -31.35
CA LEU A 39 4.76 -22.82 -30.50
C LEU A 39 3.93 -21.64 -29.96
N ASP A 40 3.10 -21.04 -30.80
CA ASP A 40 2.21 -19.95 -30.42
C ASP A 40 1.17 -20.41 -29.39
N TYR A 41 0.59 -21.58 -29.62
CA TYR A 41 -0.33 -22.24 -28.69
C TYR A 41 0.33 -22.46 -27.33
N THR A 42 1.54 -23.06 -27.32
CA THR A 42 2.28 -23.33 -26.07
C THR A 42 2.64 -22.05 -25.34
N SER A 43 3.10 -21.04 -26.07
CA SER A 43 3.41 -19.73 -25.51
C SER A 43 2.18 -19.07 -24.86
N LYS A 44 1.04 -19.07 -25.54
CA LYS A 44 -0.22 -18.55 -24.98
C LYS A 44 -0.71 -19.34 -23.76
N LEU A 45 -0.62 -20.68 -23.82
CA LEU A 45 -1.00 -21.55 -22.71
C LEU A 45 -0.20 -21.22 -21.43
N LEU A 46 1.13 -21.12 -21.56
CA LEU A 46 2.00 -20.76 -20.43
C LEU A 46 1.81 -19.30 -20.00
N GLY A 47 1.53 -18.40 -20.95
CA GLY A 47 1.22 -17.01 -20.69
C GLY A 47 -0.04 -16.81 -19.81
N ILE A 48 -1.07 -17.65 -20.02
CA ILE A 48 -2.28 -17.67 -19.17
C ILE A 48 -1.93 -17.99 -17.73
N GLU A 49 -1.11 -19.01 -17.52
CA GLU A 49 -0.69 -19.39 -16.15
C GLU A 49 0.17 -18.29 -15.51
N ALA A 50 1.11 -17.72 -16.27
CA ALA A 50 1.95 -16.62 -15.78
C ALA A 50 1.12 -15.40 -15.35
N ALA A 51 0.15 -14.99 -16.18
CA ALA A 51 -0.76 -13.90 -15.87
C ALA A 51 -1.63 -14.20 -14.64
N TYR A 52 -2.15 -15.43 -14.52
CA TYR A 52 -2.93 -15.87 -13.37
C TYR A 52 -2.11 -15.81 -12.06
N ARG A 53 -0.85 -16.28 -12.10
CA ARG A 53 0.05 -16.22 -10.93
C ARG A 53 0.33 -14.79 -10.53
N GLU A 54 0.67 -13.93 -11.49
CA GLU A 54 0.92 -12.51 -11.21
C GLU A 54 -0.30 -11.83 -10.57
N GLN A 55 -1.51 -12.05 -11.11
CA GLN A 55 -2.74 -11.51 -10.55
C GLN A 55 -2.98 -12.00 -9.11
N ASN A 56 -2.76 -13.28 -8.84
CA ASN A 56 -2.91 -13.84 -7.50
C ASN A 56 -1.88 -13.29 -6.53
N ASP A 57 -0.64 -13.10 -6.97
CA ASP A 57 0.40 -12.53 -6.13
C ASP A 57 0.15 -11.05 -5.82
N VAL A 58 -0.33 -10.27 -6.79
CA VAL A 58 -0.82 -8.90 -6.55
C VAL A 58 -1.95 -8.91 -5.52
N ARG A 59 -2.93 -9.82 -5.67
CA ARG A 59 -4.06 -9.94 -4.73
C ARG A 59 -3.59 -10.27 -3.30
N LYS A 60 -2.64 -11.22 -3.16
CA LYS A 60 -2.06 -11.57 -1.86
C LYS A 60 -1.29 -10.38 -1.24
N ARG A 61 -0.51 -9.65 -2.06
CA ARG A 61 0.22 -8.45 -1.62
C ARG A 61 -0.73 -7.35 -1.18
N LEU A 62 -1.81 -7.07 -1.94
CA LEU A 62 -2.83 -6.08 -1.57
C LEU A 62 -3.53 -6.45 -0.25
N LYS A 63 -3.87 -7.74 -0.06
CA LYS A 63 -4.44 -8.21 1.21
C LYS A 63 -3.47 -8.04 2.38
N ALA A 64 -2.18 -8.32 2.16
CA ALA A 64 -1.14 -8.16 3.18
C ALA A 64 -0.83 -6.69 3.50
N ALA A 65 -1.07 -5.78 2.57
CA ALA A 65 -0.89 -4.34 2.74
C ALA A 65 -1.86 -3.73 3.75
N GLN A 66 -3.02 -4.35 3.98
CA GLN A 66 -4.08 -3.88 4.89
C GLN A 66 -4.60 -2.47 4.52
N LEU A 67 -4.84 -2.27 3.23
CA LEU A 67 -5.37 -1.01 2.71
C LEU A 67 -6.81 -0.77 3.18
N PRO A 68 -7.22 0.49 3.42
CA PRO A 68 -8.63 0.83 3.60
C PRO A 68 -9.44 0.50 2.34
N ALA A 69 -10.77 0.37 2.50
CA ALA A 69 -11.67 -0.06 1.42
C ALA A 69 -11.61 0.82 0.15
N THR A 70 -11.30 2.10 0.31
CA THR A 70 -11.14 3.06 -0.78
C THR A 70 -9.67 3.42 -0.94
N SER A 71 -9.02 2.84 -1.95
CA SER A 71 -7.58 3.04 -2.22
C SER A 71 -7.26 3.09 -3.71
N ASP A 72 -8.26 3.36 -4.56
CA ASP A 72 -8.07 3.47 -6.01
C ASP A 72 -7.97 4.93 -6.44
N LEU A 73 -6.76 5.38 -6.81
CA LEU A 73 -6.53 6.73 -7.34
C LEU A 73 -7.11 6.95 -8.75
N GLY A 74 -7.59 5.90 -9.40
CA GLY A 74 -8.32 6.04 -10.67
C GLY A 74 -9.64 6.79 -10.55
N ILE A 75 -10.25 6.76 -9.35
CA ILE A 75 -11.49 7.47 -9.05
C ILE A 75 -11.27 8.82 -8.34
N TYR A 76 -10.00 9.28 -8.26
CA TYR A 76 -9.71 10.55 -7.62
C TYR A 76 -10.33 11.72 -8.37
N ASP A 77 -11.11 12.52 -7.65
CA ASP A 77 -11.74 13.71 -8.21
C ASP A 77 -10.73 14.86 -8.33
N HIS A 78 -10.26 15.09 -9.55
CA HIS A 78 -9.33 16.16 -9.86
C HIS A 78 -9.95 17.55 -9.89
N SER A 79 -11.28 17.68 -9.76
CA SER A 79 -11.96 18.98 -9.68
C SER A 79 -11.87 19.61 -8.29
N LEU A 80 -11.46 18.81 -7.29
CA LEU A 80 -11.27 19.29 -5.93
C LEU A 80 -10.04 20.21 -5.85
N ASP A 81 -10.28 21.46 -5.47
CA ASP A 81 -9.20 22.42 -5.17
C ASP A 81 -8.67 22.17 -3.74
N ASN A 82 -7.89 21.10 -3.61
CA ASN A 82 -7.30 20.70 -2.33
C ASN A 82 -5.79 20.95 -2.23
N GLY A 83 -5.24 21.75 -3.17
CA GLY A 83 -3.81 22.08 -3.18
C GLY A 83 -2.91 21.02 -3.82
N LEU A 84 -3.45 19.91 -4.37
CA LEU A 84 -2.68 18.90 -5.09
C LEU A 84 -3.03 18.88 -6.60
N PRO A 85 -2.25 19.52 -7.47
CA PRO A 85 -2.48 19.50 -8.90
C PRO A 85 -2.37 18.09 -9.49
N LYS A 86 -3.16 17.80 -10.52
CA LYS A 86 -3.15 16.50 -11.22
C LYS A 86 -1.74 16.08 -11.68
N ALA A 87 -0.97 17.01 -12.22
CA ALA A 87 0.41 16.75 -12.67
C ALA A 87 1.28 16.25 -11.51
N ARG A 88 1.13 16.86 -10.32
CA ARG A 88 1.89 16.45 -9.11
C ARG A 88 1.46 15.06 -8.63
N LEU A 89 0.17 14.77 -8.61
CA LEU A 89 -0.31 13.43 -8.28
C LEU A 89 0.22 12.38 -9.25
N ASN A 90 0.23 12.66 -10.56
CA ASN A 90 0.80 11.74 -11.54
C ASN A 90 2.29 11.48 -11.30
N GLN A 91 3.09 12.51 -10.98
CA GLN A 91 4.50 12.34 -10.61
C GLN A 91 4.67 11.43 -9.39
N LEU A 92 3.84 11.61 -8.36
CA LEU A 92 3.88 10.74 -7.16
C LEU A 92 3.55 9.28 -7.51
N ARG A 93 2.63 9.04 -8.45
CA ARG A 93 2.24 7.72 -8.94
C ARG A 93 3.31 7.02 -9.78
N GLU A 94 4.29 7.76 -10.31
CA GLU A 94 5.46 7.16 -10.95
C GLU A 94 6.33 6.38 -9.95
N LEU A 95 6.24 6.71 -8.66
CA LEU A 95 6.93 6.04 -7.55
C LEU A 95 8.47 6.10 -7.62
N THR A 96 9.06 6.96 -8.44
CA THR A 96 10.52 7.14 -8.54
C THR A 96 11.16 7.60 -7.22
N TRP A 97 10.38 8.28 -6.38
CA TRP A 97 10.78 8.68 -5.03
C TRP A 97 11.01 7.49 -4.08
N LEU A 98 10.39 6.31 -4.32
CA LEU A 98 10.64 5.09 -3.56
C LEU A 98 12.05 4.53 -3.81
N ASP A 99 12.54 4.62 -5.04
CA ASP A 99 13.87 4.13 -5.39
C ASP A 99 14.97 5.00 -4.75
N GLN A 100 14.63 6.24 -4.42
CA GLN A 100 15.50 7.20 -3.75
C GLN A 100 15.30 7.25 -2.23
N VAL A 101 14.41 6.41 -1.70
CA VAL A 101 14.04 6.35 -0.27
C VAL A 101 13.56 7.71 0.27
N TYR A 102 12.78 8.46 -0.53
CA TYR A 102 12.14 9.71 -0.08
C TYR A 102 10.87 9.41 0.71
N ASN A 103 10.57 10.28 1.65
CA ASN A 103 9.33 10.28 2.42
C ASN A 103 8.30 11.24 1.80
N ILE A 104 7.03 11.05 2.13
CA ILE A 104 5.96 11.98 1.80
C ILE A 104 5.18 12.27 3.08
N MET A 105 4.99 13.55 3.40
CA MET A 105 4.15 13.98 4.50
C MET A 105 2.92 14.71 3.94
N LEU A 106 1.75 14.12 4.13
CA LEU A 106 0.46 14.70 3.75
C LEU A 106 -0.13 15.41 4.98
N MET A 107 -0.18 16.72 4.93
CA MET A 107 -0.69 17.57 6.02
C MET A 107 -1.99 18.26 5.61
N GLY A 108 -2.84 18.55 6.56
CA GLY A 108 -4.04 19.37 6.33
C GLY A 108 -5.22 18.97 7.20
N PRO A 109 -6.33 19.69 7.10
CA PRO A 109 -7.55 19.46 7.87
C PRO A 109 -8.14 18.08 7.64
N SER A 110 -9.02 17.64 8.55
CA SER A 110 -9.75 16.39 8.38
C SER A 110 -10.67 16.44 7.15
N GLY A 111 -10.74 15.34 6.40
CA GLY A 111 -11.62 15.23 5.23
C GLY A 111 -11.05 15.75 3.92
N THR A 112 -9.80 16.23 3.86
CA THR A 112 -9.15 16.75 2.64
C THR A 112 -8.58 15.66 1.72
N GLY A 113 -8.75 14.37 2.06
CA GLY A 113 -8.33 13.25 1.21
C GLY A 113 -6.94 12.67 1.54
N LYS A 114 -6.27 13.06 2.65
CA LYS A 114 -4.94 12.55 3.04
C LYS A 114 -4.85 11.03 3.05
N THR A 115 -5.71 10.38 3.83
CA THR A 115 -5.78 8.91 3.93
C THR A 115 -6.02 8.25 2.58
N PHE A 116 -6.92 8.81 1.75
CA PHE A 116 -7.22 8.28 0.43
C PHE A 116 -6.00 8.33 -0.50
N LEU A 117 -5.30 9.47 -0.54
CA LEU A 117 -4.06 9.63 -1.31
C LEU A 117 -2.96 8.69 -0.83
N ALA A 118 -2.73 8.62 0.47
CA ALA A 118 -1.73 7.73 1.07
C ALA A 118 -2.01 6.26 0.76
N ALA A 119 -3.28 5.82 0.92
CA ALA A 119 -3.70 4.47 0.63
C ALA A 119 -3.58 4.13 -0.87
N GLY A 120 -3.93 5.08 -1.74
CA GLY A 120 -3.84 4.89 -3.19
C GLY A 120 -2.40 4.80 -3.69
N LEU A 121 -1.48 5.64 -3.20
CA LEU A 121 -0.05 5.53 -3.50
C LEU A 121 0.53 4.21 -2.98
N CYS A 122 0.10 3.74 -1.80
CA CYS A 122 0.47 2.44 -1.28
C CYS A 122 -0.05 1.31 -2.20
N ALA A 123 -1.29 1.40 -2.68
CA ALA A 123 -1.87 0.43 -3.61
C ALA A 123 -1.10 0.39 -4.95
N ASP A 124 -0.75 1.56 -5.49
CA ASP A 124 0.06 1.65 -6.70
C ASP A 124 1.45 1.02 -6.50
N ALA A 125 2.09 1.24 -5.34
CA ALA A 125 3.36 0.62 -4.98
C ALA A 125 3.25 -0.92 -4.91
N VAL A 126 2.20 -1.45 -4.27
CA VAL A 126 1.92 -2.90 -4.21
C VAL A 126 1.74 -3.50 -5.61
N LYS A 127 0.98 -2.83 -6.49
CA LYS A 127 0.75 -3.26 -7.88
C LYS A 127 2.05 -3.29 -8.69
N LYS A 128 2.96 -2.35 -8.45
CA LYS A 128 4.32 -2.32 -9.06
C LYS A 128 5.32 -3.29 -8.43
N GLY A 129 4.90 -4.08 -7.43
CA GLY A 129 5.75 -5.13 -6.84
C GLY A 129 6.51 -4.74 -5.58
N TYR A 130 6.43 -3.48 -5.13
CA TYR A 130 7.05 -3.05 -3.88
C TYR A 130 6.40 -3.71 -2.65
N LYS A 131 7.18 -3.94 -1.62
CA LYS A 131 6.68 -4.36 -0.30
C LYS A 131 6.13 -3.13 0.42
N ALA A 132 4.87 -2.80 0.18
CA ALA A 132 4.21 -1.63 0.72
C ALA A 132 3.08 -2.03 1.68
N TYR A 133 2.98 -1.32 2.81
CA TYR A 133 2.03 -1.63 3.87
C TYR A 133 1.40 -0.35 4.41
N PHE A 134 0.12 -0.44 4.76
CA PHE A 134 -0.65 0.64 5.36
C PHE A 134 -0.97 0.27 6.81
N ARG A 135 -0.74 1.19 7.74
CA ARG A 135 -1.10 1.08 9.16
C ARG A 135 -1.58 2.44 9.65
N THR A 136 -2.61 2.42 10.47
CA THR A 136 -2.87 3.58 11.31
C THR A 136 -1.82 3.68 12.41
N MET A 137 -1.67 4.86 13.01
CA MET A 137 -0.75 5.04 14.15
C MET A 137 -1.08 4.07 15.29
N ASP A 138 -2.37 3.88 15.60
CA ASP A 138 -2.81 2.97 16.66
C ASP A 138 -2.45 1.51 16.37
N GLU A 139 -2.66 1.04 15.13
CA GLU A 139 -2.29 -0.32 14.74
C GLU A 139 -0.78 -0.53 14.84
N LEU A 140 0.01 0.46 14.43
CA LEU A 140 1.47 0.41 14.53
C LEU A 140 1.94 0.35 15.99
N ILE A 141 1.42 1.23 16.85
CA ILE A 141 1.74 1.24 18.29
C ILE A 141 1.35 -0.08 18.96
N ASN A 142 0.14 -0.59 18.68
CA ASN A 142 -0.30 -1.87 19.21
C ASN A 142 0.58 -3.04 18.76
N MET A 143 0.96 -3.06 17.49
CA MET A 143 1.90 -4.06 16.97
C MET A 143 3.26 -3.98 17.69
N LEU A 144 3.82 -2.77 17.86
CA LEU A 144 5.09 -2.57 18.55
C LEU A 144 5.03 -3.00 20.01
N LYS A 145 3.91 -2.75 20.71
CA LYS A 145 3.67 -3.21 22.09
C LYS A 145 3.59 -4.73 22.19
N MET A 146 2.98 -5.39 21.20
CA MET A 146 2.66 -6.82 21.25
C MET A 146 3.66 -7.71 20.52
N LYS A 147 4.68 -7.15 19.85
CA LYS A 147 5.62 -7.92 18.98
C LYS A 147 6.35 -9.05 19.67
N ASP A 148 6.60 -8.93 20.97
CA ASP A 148 7.33 -9.93 21.76
C ASP A 148 6.37 -10.93 22.46
N PHE A 149 5.07 -10.63 22.50
CA PHE A 149 4.05 -11.42 23.20
C PHE A 149 3.20 -12.28 22.26
N THR A 150 2.98 -11.87 21.00
CA THR A 150 2.11 -12.60 20.08
C THR A 150 2.81 -12.95 18.78
N LYS A 151 2.49 -14.15 18.25
CA LYS A 151 3.03 -14.62 16.95
C LYS A 151 2.59 -13.71 15.78
N THR A 152 1.38 -13.18 15.83
CA THR A 152 0.82 -12.28 14.81
C THR A 152 1.55 -10.96 14.76
N ALA A 153 1.73 -10.27 15.89
CA ALA A 153 2.46 -9.01 15.97
C ALA A 153 3.95 -9.19 15.61
N LYS A 154 4.59 -10.30 16.03
CA LYS A 154 5.95 -10.63 15.64
C LYS A 154 6.10 -10.83 14.13
N ALA A 155 5.13 -11.50 13.50
CA ALA A 155 5.12 -11.70 12.05
C ALA A 155 4.92 -10.38 11.29
N ASP A 156 4.03 -9.51 11.80
CA ASP A 156 3.77 -8.19 11.21
C ASP A 156 5.00 -7.27 11.36
N TYR A 157 5.63 -7.23 12.53
CA TYR A 157 6.90 -6.53 12.75
C TYR A 157 7.97 -6.96 11.76
N LYS A 158 8.18 -8.28 11.58
CA LYS A 158 9.14 -8.80 10.61
C LYS A 158 8.80 -8.39 9.17
N ARG A 159 7.52 -8.31 8.85
CA ARG A 159 7.03 -7.89 7.53
C ARG A 159 7.34 -6.41 7.30
N LEU A 160 6.96 -5.56 8.25
CA LEU A 160 7.20 -4.11 8.18
C LEU A 160 8.70 -3.79 8.19
N SER A 161 9.52 -4.52 8.94
CA SER A 161 10.99 -4.34 8.97
C SER A 161 11.69 -4.63 7.63
N ARG A 162 10.98 -5.16 6.63
CA ARG A 162 11.49 -5.46 5.28
C ARG A 162 10.72 -4.72 4.20
N ALA A 163 9.95 -3.72 4.60
CA ALA A 163 9.14 -2.92 3.70
C ALA A 163 9.99 -1.96 2.86
N SER A 164 9.56 -1.74 1.61
CA SER A 164 10.04 -0.62 0.79
C SER A 164 9.25 0.66 1.12
N LEU A 165 7.98 0.51 1.51
CA LEU A 165 7.09 1.62 1.87
C LEU A 165 6.22 1.25 3.07
N ILE A 166 6.13 2.16 4.03
CA ILE A 166 5.16 2.10 5.13
C ILE A 166 4.33 3.39 5.14
N VAL A 167 3.02 3.25 5.04
CA VAL A 167 2.09 4.35 5.31
C VAL A 167 1.75 4.33 6.79
N ILE A 168 1.90 5.48 7.46
CA ILE A 168 1.44 5.71 8.82
C ILE A 168 0.34 6.76 8.78
N ASP A 169 -0.90 6.32 8.89
CA ASP A 169 -2.06 7.18 8.82
C ASP A 169 -2.40 7.76 10.21
N ASP A 170 -2.84 9.02 10.21
CA ASP A 170 -3.24 9.78 11.39
C ASP A 170 -2.16 9.83 12.49
N ILE A 171 -0.88 10.01 12.09
CA ILE A 171 0.21 10.13 13.06
C ILE A 171 0.00 11.35 13.96
N MET A 172 0.25 11.20 15.26
CA MET A 172 0.09 12.25 16.28
C MET A 172 -1.33 12.82 16.36
N LEU A 173 -2.36 12.02 16.03
CA LEU A 173 -3.75 12.44 16.20
C LEU A 173 -4.11 12.56 17.70
N PHE A 174 -3.59 11.64 18.51
CA PHE A 174 -3.76 11.60 19.96
C PHE A 174 -2.40 11.48 20.66
N PRO A 175 -2.29 11.95 21.94
CA PRO A 175 -1.11 11.70 22.75
C PRO A 175 -0.84 10.20 22.94
N ILE A 176 0.42 9.82 23.00
CA ILE A 176 0.85 8.46 23.29
C ILE A 176 1.76 8.43 24.53
N GLU A 177 1.81 7.29 25.19
CA GLU A 177 2.66 7.10 26.36
C GLU A 177 4.15 7.16 25.98
N LYS A 178 5.00 7.64 26.88
CA LYS A 178 6.45 7.76 26.64
C LYS A 178 7.10 6.45 26.21
N SER A 179 6.71 5.32 26.80
CA SER A 179 7.21 4.00 26.41
C SER A 179 6.86 3.62 24.96
N GLN A 180 5.67 4.00 24.51
CA GLN A 180 5.19 3.79 23.13
C GLN A 180 5.94 4.71 22.16
N ALA A 181 6.20 5.97 22.56
CA ALA A 181 6.95 6.93 21.78
C ALA A 181 8.40 6.46 21.54
N VAL A 182 9.06 5.90 22.57
CA VAL A 182 10.39 5.30 22.44
C VAL A 182 10.39 4.08 21.51
N ASN A 183 9.37 3.21 21.61
CA ASN A 183 9.25 2.05 20.72
C ASN A 183 9.04 2.48 19.26
N LEU A 184 8.21 3.49 19.03
CA LEU A 184 8.00 4.07 17.70
C LEU A 184 9.31 4.64 17.15
N PHE A 185 10.02 5.45 17.94
CA PHE A 185 11.30 6.02 17.55
C PHE A 185 12.31 4.94 17.15
N ASN A 186 12.47 3.89 17.98
CA ASN A 186 13.39 2.79 17.70
C ASN A 186 13.02 2.07 16.39
N PHE A 187 11.74 1.88 16.13
CA PHE A 187 11.26 1.28 14.90
C PHE A 187 11.57 2.14 13.67
N ILE A 188 11.26 3.44 13.72
CA ILE A 188 11.57 4.38 12.64
C ILE A 188 13.07 4.49 12.42
N ASN A 189 13.85 4.59 13.50
CA ASN A 189 15.32 4.67 13.43
C ASN A 189 15.95 3.42 12.77
N GLN A 190 15.41 2.23 13.02
CA GLN A 190 15.85 1.00 12.38
C GLN A 190 15.65 1.01 10.85
N LEU A 191 14.60 1.69 10.39
CA LEU A 191 14.17 1.75 9.00
C LEU A 191 14.67 3.01 8.27
N TYR A 192 15.27 3.92 8.98
CA TYR A 192 15.82 5.16 8.44
C TYR A 192 16.77 4.89 7.26
N GLU A 193 16.61 5.64 6.17
CA GLU A 193 17.34 5.50 4.91
C GLU A 193 17.22 4.11 4.20
N LYS A 194 16.27 3.28 4.63
CA LYS A 194 16.03 1.95 4.02
C LYS A 194 14.60 1.77 3.54
N THR A 195 13.69 2.51 4.15
CA THR A 195 12.24 2.40 3.91
C THR A 195 11.68 3.80 3.75
N SER A 196 10.91 4.03 2.70
CA SER A 196 10.14 5.26 2.53
C SER A 196 8.90 5.25 3.40
N PHE A 197 8.53 6.42 3.90
CA PHE A 197 7.29 6.61 4.66
C PHE A 197 6.34 7.56 3.94
N ILE A 198 5.06 7.23 3.92
CA ILE A 198 3.99 8.20 3.70
C ILE A 198 3.32 8.43 5.04
N ILE A 199 3.29 9.67 5.49
CA ILE A 199 2.73 10.05 6.78
C ILE A 199 1.55 10.97 6.53
N THR A 200 0.41 10.68 7.17
CA THR A 200 -0.70 11.62 7.18
C THR A 200 -0.86 12.23 8.57
N THR A 201 -1.09 13.52 8.64
CA THR A 201 -1.29 14.23 9.90
C THR A 201 -2.16 15.47 9.72
N ASN A 202 -2.91 15.83 10.74
CA ASN A 202 -3.59 17.12 10.87
C ASN A 202 -2.85 18.07 11.81
N LYS A 203 -1.73 17.61 12.40
CA LYS A 203 -0.91 18.38 13.34
C LYS A 203 0.31 18.95 12.65
N LYS A 204 0.68 20.18 13.06
CA LYS A 204 1.95 20.77 12.63
C LYS A 204 3.11 20.06 13.34
N PRO A 205 4.31 19.99 12.74
CA PRO A 205 5.49 19.41 13.40
C PRO A 205 5.77 19.96 14.79
N THR A 206 5.50 21.25 14.99
CA THR A 206 5.67 21.94 16.31
C THR A 206 4.74 21.41 17.40
N GLU A 207 3.64 20.76 17.05
CA GLU A 207 2.69 20.18 18.02
C GLU A 207 3.11 18.74 18.46
N TRP A 208 4.07 18.12 17.77
CA TRP A 208 4.48 16.73 18.06
C TRP A 208 5.13 16.59 19.43
N ALA A 209 5.86 17.61 19.90
CA ALA A 209 6.44 17.62 21.24
C ALA A 209 5.38 17.46 22.35
N VAL A 210 4.23 18.11 22.18
CA VAL A 210 3.10 18.00 23.11
C VAL A 210 2.46 16.61 23.05
N MET A 211 2.36 16.02 21.85
CA MET A 211 1.74 14.69 21.67
C MET A 211 2.61 13.55 22.22
N LEU A 212 3.93 13.73 22.22
CA LEU A 212 4.90 12.75 22.70
C LEU A 212 5.31 12.98 24.16
N ASP A 213 4.92 14.11 24.75
CA ASP A 213 5.39 14.58 26.06
C ASP A 213 6.93 14.54 26.19
N ASP A 214 7.62 14.79 25.06
CA ASP A 214 9.09 14.75 24.98
C ASP A 214 9.57 15.51 23.71
N GLU A 215 10.15 16.68 23.92
CA GLU A 215 10.62 17.56 22.85
C GLU A 215 11.84 16.98 22.10
N VAL A 216 12.73 16.31 22.82
CA VAL A 216 13.93 15.70 22.22
C VAL A 216 13.53 14.56 21.30
N LEU A 217 12.61 13.71 21.76
CA LEU A 217 12.12 12.60 20.98
C LEU A 217 11.32 13.05 19.77
N ALA A 218 10.50 14.09 19.93
CA ALA A 218 9.75 14.69 18.82
C ALA A 218 10.69 15.25 17.75
N THR A 219 11.71 16.02 18.15
CA THR A 219 12.70 16.56 17.24
C THR A 219 13.45 15.45 16.51
N ALA A 220 13.87 14.41 17.22
CA ALA A 220 14.58 13.29 16.63
C ALA A 220 13.74 12.46 15.65
N LEU A 221 12.42 12.32 15.89
CA LEU A 221 11.50 11.70 14.93
C LEU A 221 11.28 12.56 13.70
N LEU A 222 11.06 13.86 13.89
CA LEU A 222 10.87 14.82 12.80
C LEU A 222 12.10 14.90 11.90
N ASP A 223 13.30 14.92 12.47
CA ASP A 223 14.55 14.91 11.73
C ASP A 223 14.61 13.72 10.76
N ARG A 224 14.27 12.51 11.21
CA ARG A 224 14.28 11.32 10.39
C ARG A 224 13.21 11.30 9.30
N PHE A 225 12.05 11.84 9.58
CA PHE A 225 10.98 11.90 8.59
C PHE A 225 11.21 13.00 7.55
N LEU A 226 11.78 14.15 7.95
CA LEU A 226 11.87 15.33 7.12
C LEU A 226 13.17 15.43 6.32
N TYR A 227 14.20 14.65 6.62
CA TYR A 227 15.50 14.73 5.96
C TYR A 227 15.42 14.59 4.44
N HIS A 228 14.68 13.58 3.94
CA HIS A 228 14.35 13.40 2.53
C HIS A 228 12.82 13.31 2.41
N CYS A 229 12.13 14.44 2.48
CA CYS A 229 10.68 14.45 2.56
C CYS A 229 10.04 15.51 1.66
N GLU A 230 9.06 15.09 0.89
CA GLU A 230 8.14 15.98 0.21
C GLU A 230 6.95 16.27 1.10
N ILE A 231 6.76 17.53 1.47
CA ILE A 231 5.61 17.96 2.28
C ILE A 231 4.51 18.47 1.36
N ILE A 232 3.34 17.85 1.43
CA ILE A 232 2.16 18.20 0.66
C ILE A 232 1.09 18.71 1.61
N ASN A 233 0.81 20.02 1.52
CA ASN A 233 -0.23 20.64 2.31
C ASN A 233 -1.56 20.57 1.56
N LEU A 234 -2.46 19.73 2.05
CA LEU A 234 -3.82 19.66 1.52
C LEU A 234 -4.70 20.67 2.23
N SER A 235 -5.52 21.37 1.46
CA SER A 235 -6.43 22.43 1.90
C SER A 235 -7.85 22.17 1.42
N GLY A 236 -8.75 23.12 1.63
CA GLY A 236 -10.11 23.06 1.11
C GLY A 236 -11.12 22.47 2.10
N LYS A 237 -12.32 22.27 1.60
CA LYS A 237 -13.47 21.76 2.38
C LYS A 237 -13.38 20.27 2.60
N SER A 238 -14.04 19.79 3.63
CA SER A 238 -14.11 18.35 3.90
C SER A 238 -14.99 17.64 2.89
N TYR A 239 -14.39 16.80 2.05
CA TYR A 239 -15.13 15.93 1.11
C TYR A 239 -16.21 15.10 1.79
N ARG A 240 -15.95 14.62 3.01
CA ARG A 240 -16.91 13.83 3.79
C ARG A 240 -18.15 14.66 4.20
N LEU A 241 -17.97 15.95 4.51
CA LEU A 241 -19.07 16.82 4.86
C LEU A 241 -19.89 17.24 3.63
N GLU A 242 -19.23 17.53 2.52
CA GLU A 242 -19.90 17.90 1.25
C GLU A 242 -20.69 16.75 0.64
N ASN A 243 -20.17 15.50 0.77
CA ASN A 243 -20.84 14.30 0.27
C ASN A 243 -21.58 13.52 1.36
N ARG A 244 -22.04 14.22 2.41
CA ARG A 244 -22.80 13.60 3.50
C ARG A 244 -24.12 13.05 2.96
N LYS A 245 -24.31 11.74 3.12
CA LYS A 245 -25.61 11.09 2.87
C LYS A 245 -26.51 11.32 4.08
N THR A 246 -27.69 11.89 3.86
CA THR A 246 -28.75 11.98 4.88
C THR A 246 -29.64 10.77 4.77
N ILE A 247 -30.22 10.35 5.90
CA ILE A 247 -31.17 9.21 5.95
C ILE A 247 -32.57 9.67 5.50
N PHE A 248 -32.84 10.98 5.52
CA PHE A 248 -34.07 11.60 5.10
C PHE A 248 -33.81 12.74 4.11
#